data_ae27f3a8405717d671fbb40edfaa05a4
#
_entry.id   ae27f3a8405717d671fbb40edfaa05a4
#
_cell.length_a   1.000
_cell.length_b   1.000
_cell.length_c   1.000
_cell.angle_alpha   90.00
_cell.angle_beta   90.00
_cell.angle_gamma   90.00
#
_symmetry.space_group_name_H-M   'P 1'
#
loop_
_entity.id
_entity.type
_entity.pdbx_description
1 polymer ?
#
loop_
_entity_poly.entity_id
_entity_poly.type
_entity_poly.pdbx_seq_one_letter_code
_entity_poly.pdbx_strand_id
1 'polypeptide(L)'
;GESTRPGAEPVPVAEEIRRVVPVIEALAVEGALISIDSRRAEVMRAAVNAGARIINDVSALSGAGALEAAADLGVPVILMHMQGEPGTMQDNPSYGDVVAEVRDGLLARAQACREAGIAAKDIALDPGIGFGKTVAHNLALLAHLDSLTATGHPVVLGVSRKSYIARIDRDVPPGERVAGSVATALAAWDQGVRLFRVHDVAEHRQALAVY
;
A
#
# COMPACT_ATOMS: atom_id res chain seq x y z
N GLY A 1 -4.69 6.15 11.07
CA GLY A 1 -5.33 5.92 12.33
C GLY A 1 -4.71 4.78 13.12
N GLU A 2 -4.84 3.56 12.63
CA GLU A 2 -4.22 2.36 13.18
C GLU A 2 -2.84 2.13 12.55
N SER A 3 -1.85 1.65 13.33
CA SER A 3 -0.55 1.25 12.80
C SER A 3 -0.62 -0.16 12.23
N THR A 4 -0.03 -0.38 11.06
CA THR A 4 0.11 -1.70 10.43
C THR A 4 1.54 -2.27 10.57
N ARG A 5 2.36 -1.71 11.46
CA ARG A 5 3.70 -2.23 11.76
C ARG A 5 3.60 -3.54 12.53
N PRO A 6 4.59 -4.45 12.39
CA PRO A 6 4.65 -5.66 13.21
C PRO A 6 4.52 -5.35 14.69
N GLY A 7 3.67 -6.10 15.41
CA GLY A 7 3.45 -5.91 16.85
C GLY A 7 2.59 -4.72 17.25
N ALA A 8 2.01 -3.99 16.30
CA ALA A 8 1.09 -2.90 16.62
C ALA A 8 -0.23 -3.44 17.19
N GLU A 9 -0.71 -2.81 18.25
CA GLU A 9 -2.01 -3.14 18.83
C GLU A 9 -3.15 -2.51 18.03
N PRO A 10 -4.31 -3.21 17.92
CA PRO A 10 -5.50 -2.67 17.28
C PRO A 10 -6.02 -1.43 17.98
N VAL A 11 -6.51 -0.47 17.20
CA VAL A 11 -7.13 0.76 17.71
C VAL A 11 -8.65 0.65 17.57
N PRO A 12 -9.45 1.06 18.56
CA PRO A 12 -10.91 1.11 18.41
C PRO A 12 -11.32 2.01 17.23
N VAL A 13 -12.39 1.62 16.50
CA VAL A 13 -12.89 2.36 15.32
C VAL A 13 -13.11 3.84 15.60
N ALA A 14 -13.80 4.17 16.71
CA ALA A 14 -14.08 5.54 17.09
C ALA A 14 -12.80 6.37 17.33
N GLU A 15 -11.78 5.75 17.91
CA GLU A 15 -10.49 6.40 18.12
C GLU A 15 -9.74 6.60 16.79
N GLU A 16 -9.79 5.63 15.88
CA GLU A 16 -9.20 5.76 14.55
C GLU A 16 -9.84 6.91 13.78
N ILE A 17 -11.18 7.00 13.76
CA ILE A 17 -11.93 8.11 13.15
C ILE A 17 -11.52 9.45 13.77
N ARG A 18 -11.45 9.52 15.11
CA ARG A 18 -11.04 10.74 15.83
C ARG A 18 -9.64 11.23 15.44
N ARG A 19 -8.72 10.30 15.11
CA ARG A 19 -7.36 10.64 14.68
C ARG A 19 -7.29 11.13 13.24
N VAL A 20 -8.05 10.52 12.32
CA VAL A 20 -7.85 10.76 10.88
C VAL A 20 -8.75 11.88 10.35
N VAL A 21 -9.99 12.00 10.80
CA VAL A 21 -10.97 12.95 10.25
C VAL A 21 -10.50 14.39 10.34
N PRO A 22 -10.04 14.93 11.49
CA PRO A 22 -9.60 16.33 11.57
C PRO A 22 -8.42 16.66 10.65
N VAL A 23 -7.52 15.68 10.43
CA VAL A 23 -6.38 15.86 9.52
C VAL A 23 -6.85 15.90 8.07
N ILE A 24 -7.79 15.02 7.71
CA ILE A 24 -8.35 14.97 6.35
C ILE A 24 -9.10 16.27 6.04
N GLU A 25 -9.97 16.73 6.93
CA GLU A 25 -10.72 17.97 6.76
C GLU A 25 -9.79 19.19 6.55
N ALA A 26 -8.76 19.33 7.38
CA ALA A 26 -7.80 20.41 7.26
C ALA A 26 -7.06 20.39 5.91
N LEU A 27 -6.61 19.21 5.47
CA LEU A 27 -5.88 19.07 4.20
C LEU A 27 -6.81 19.18 2.97
N ALA A 28 -8.06 18.76 3.08
CA ALA A 28 -9.04 18.86 2.00
C ALA A 28 -9.37 20.31 1.66
N VAL A 29 -9.43 21.21 2.66
CA VAL A 29 -9.60 22.67 2.45
C VAL A 29 -8.46 23.26 1.63
N GLU A 30 -7.25 22.74 1.81
CA GLU A 30 -6.07 23.16 1.03
C GLU A 30 -6.00 22.53 -0.38
N GLY A 31 -7.01 21.74 -0.77
CA GLY A 31 -7.07 21.08 -2.08
C GLY A 31 -6.16 19.85 -2.22
N ALA A 32 -5.68 19.28 -1.14
CA ALA A 32 -4.82 18.10 -1.17
C ALA A 32 -5.59 16.87 -1.68
N LEU A 33 -4.95 16.05 -2.53
CA LEU A 33 -5.45 14.72 -2.88
C LEU A 33 -5.07 13.75 -1.77
N ILE A 34 -6.06 13.27 -1.02
CA ILE A 34 -5.86 12.49 0.20
C ILE A 34 -6.22 11.02 -0.03
N SER A 35 -5.30 10.12 0.33
CA SER A 35 -5.54 8.69 0.45
C SER A 35 -5.65 8.31 1.92
N ILE A 36 -6.79 7.70 2.31
CA ILE A 36 -6.94 7.09 3.63
C ILE A 36 -6.38 5.68 3.63
N ASP A 37 -5.52 5.36 4.60
CA ASP A 37 -5.01 4.01 4.85
C ASP A 37 -5.78 3.42 6.04
N SER A 38 -6.74 2.57 5.74
CA SER A 38 -7.55 1.84 6.73
C SER A 38 -8.15 0.59 6.10
N ARG A 39 -8.37 -0.44 6.95
CA ARG A 39 -9.03 -1.70 6.60
C ARG A 39 -10.48 -1.80 7.11
N ARG A 40 -11.01 -0.72 7.69
CA ARG A 40 -12.32 -0.70 8.35
C ARG A 40 -13.33 0.13 7.59
N ALA A 41 -14.47 -0.46 7.27
CA ALA A 41 -15.57 0.17 6.52
C ALA A 41 -16.01 1.51 7.11
N GLU A 42 -16.16 1.59 8.42
CA GLU A 42 -16.63 2.81 9.10
C GLU A 42 -15.60 3.95 8.99
N VAL A 43 -14.31 3.61 9.09
CA VAL A 43 -13.23 4.59 8.93
C VAL A 43 -13.14 5.07 7.48
N MET A 44 -13.27 4.17 6.50
CA MET A 44 -13.32 4.52 5.08
C MET A 44 -14.45 5.51 4.79
N ARG A 45 -15.69 5.22 5.29
CA ARG A 45 -16.84 6.10 5.12
C ARG A 45 -16.62 7.47 5.77
N ALA A 46 -16.14 7.50 7.01
CA ALA A 46 -15.86 8.75 7.71
C ALA A 46 -14.79 9.59 7.00
N ALA A 47 -13.70 8.94 6.54
CA ALA A 47 -12.60 9.61 5.87
C ALA A 47 -12.98 10.18 4.49
N VAL A 48 -13.74 9.43 3.68
CA VAL A 48 -14.20 9.91 2.37
C VAL A 48 -15.21 11.04 2.53
N ASN A 49 -16.12 10.96 3.50
CA ASN A 49 -17.04 12.05 3.82
C ASN A 49 -16.30 13.32 4.30
N ALA A 50 -15.16 13.18 4.96
CA ALA A 50 -14.30 14.28 5.38
C ALA A 50 -13.43 14.86 4.25
N GLY A 51 -13.37 14.21 3.08
CA GLY A 51 -12.66 14.72 1.90
C GLY A 51 -11.56 13.83 1.35
N ALA A 52 -11.32 12.63 1.90
CA ALA A 52 -10.43 11.65 1.26
C ALA A 52 -10.98 11.22 -0.11
N ARG A 53 -10.09 10.99 -1.07
CA ARG A 53 -10.44 10.68 -2.47
C ARG A 53 -9.91 9.33 -2.94
N ILE A 54 -9.14 8.64 -2.13
CA ILE A 54 -8.57 7.32 -2.42
C ILE A 54 -8.66 6.49 -1.13
N ILE A 55 -9.02 5.22 -1.25
CA ILE A 55 -8.93 4.23 -0.16
C ILE A 55 -7.73 3.34 -0.42
N ASN A 56 -6.80 3.26 0.54
CA ASN A 56 -5.72 2.28 0.57
C ASN A 56 -6.00 1.27 1.67
N ASP A 57 -6.03 -0.02 1.33
CA ASP A 57 -6.28 -1.08 2.32
C ASP A 57 -5.21 -2.17 2.24
N VAL A 58 -4.49 -2.35 3.35
CA VAL A 58 -3.45 -3.38 3.51
C VAL A 58 -4.01 -4.81 3.47
N SER A 59 -5.32 -4.98 3.63
CA SER A 59 -6.03 -6.25 3.51
C SER A 59 -6.78 -6.44 2.19
N ALA A 60 -6.58 -5.54 1.21
CA ALA A 60 -7.20 -5.59 -0.10
C ALA A 60 -8.74 -5.72 -0.04
N LEU A 61 -9.39 -4.95 0.83
CA LEU A 61 -10.83 -4.91 1.05
C LEU A 61 -11.43 -6.27 1.45
N SER A 62 -10.65 -7.13 2.14
CA SER A 62 -11.14 -8.41 2.66
C SER A 62 -11.81 -8.30 4.03
N GLY A 63 -11.69 -7.15 4.70
CA GLY A 63 -12.33 -6.88 5.99
C GLY A 63 -13.86 -6.83 5.88
N ALA A 64 -14.54 -7.06 7.01
CA ALA A 64 -16.00 -7.05 7.06
C ALA A 64 -16.58 -5.70 6.58
N GLY A 65 -17.43 -5.72 5.56
CA GLY A 65 -18.06 -4.55 4.96
C GLY A 65 -17.15 -3.59 4.21
N ALA A 66 -15.83 -3.89 4.10
CA ALA A 66 -14.86 -2.98 3.47
C ALA A 66 -15.08 -2.88 1.95
N LEU A 67 -15.36 -4.00 1.28
CA LEU A 67 -15.63 -4.04 -0.15
C LEU A 67 -16.91 -3.28 -0.52
N GLU A 68 -17.99 -3.53 0.22
CA GLU A 68 -19.26 -2.84 0.04
C GLU A 68 -19.11 -1.33 0.30
N ALA A 69 -18.40 -0.96 1.37
CA ALA A 69 -18.14 0.45 1.67
C ALA A 69 -17.35 1.14 0.55
N ALA A 70 -16.31 0.50 0.02
CA ALA A 70 -15.52 1.06 -1.07
C ALA A 70 -16.33 1.21 -2.36
N ALA A 71 -17.16 0.21 -2.70
CA ALA A 71 -18.06 0.26 -3.86
C ALA A 71 -19.10 1.38 -3.74
N ASP A 72 -19.74 1.52 -2.58
CA ASP A 72 -20.74 2.59 -2.32
C ASP A 72 -20.13 3.99 -2.39
N LEU A 73 -18.90 4.15 -1.92
CA LEU A 73 -18.19 5.43 -1.88
C LEU A 73 -17.72 5.90 -3.27
N GLY A 74 -17.52 4.98 -4.21
CA GLY A 74 -17.19 5.30 -5.59
C GLY A 74 -15.86 6.04 -5.79
N VAL A 75 -14.89 5.84 -4.90
CA VAL A 75 -13.54 6.41 -5.00
C VAL A 75 -12.53 5.34 -5.42
N PRO A 76 -11.41 5.70 -6.06
CA PRO A 76 -10.33 4.76 -6.38
C PRO A 76 -9.82 4.01 -5.14
N VAL A 77 -9.40 2.75 -5.36
CA VAL A 77 -8.89 1.87 -4.31
C VAL A 77 -7.48 1.38 -4.62
N ILE A 78 -6.66 1.23 -3.58
CA ILE A 78 -5.36 0.59 -3.64
C ILE A 78 -5.46 -0.71 -2.85
N LEU A 79 -5.29 -1.83 -3.52
CA LEU A 79 -5.34 -3.16 -2.94
C LEU A 79 -3.92 -3.63 -2.65
N MET A 80 -3.59 -3.82 -1.37
CA MET A 80 -2.26 -4.31 -1.01
C MET A 80 -2.31 -5.80 -0.65
N HIS A 81 -1.26 -6.53 -1.05
CA HIS A 81 -1.07 -7.92 -0.67
C HIS A 81 -0.31 -8.05 0.67
N MET A 82 -0.90 -8.77 1.59
CA MET A 82 -0.29 -9.18 2.86
C MET A 82 -0.61 -10.65 3.14
N GLN A 83 0.38 -11.44 3.60
CA GLN A 83 0.15 -12.77 4.15
C GLN A 83 0.04 -12.66 5.67
N GLY A 84 -1.03 -13.22 6.25
CA GLY A 84 -1.30 -13.12 7.69
C GLY A 84 -1.88 -11.76 8.10
N GLU A 85 -1.75 -11.43 9.37
CA GLU A 85 -2.24 -10.19 10.00
C GLU A 85 -1.05 -9.31 10.40
N PRO A 86 -1.19 -7.97 10.51
CA PRO A 86 -0.09 -7.08 10.85
C PRO A 86 0.70 -7.50 12.11
N GLY A 87 0.02 -8.04 13.13
CA GLY A 87 0.65 -8.48 14.37
C GLY A 87 1.55 -9.71 14.22
N THR A 88 1.24 -10.62 13.30
CA THR A 88 1.88 -11.94 13.17
C THR A 88 2.49 -12.22 11.80
N MET A 89 2.32 -11.31 10.83
CA MET A 89 2.72 -11.51 9.43
C MET A 89 4.20 -11.85 9.22
N GLN A 90 5.07 -11.57 10.18
CA GLN A 90 6.51 -11.82 10.08
C GLN A 90 6.98 -13.10 10.78
N ASP A 91 6.08 -13.84 11.45
CA ASP A 91 6.48 -14.99 12.26
C ASP A 91 7.00 -16.15 11.40
N ASN A 92 6.38 -16.43 10.27
CA ASN A 92 6.86 -17.46 9.33
C ASN A 92 6.25 -17.29 7.92
N PRO A 93 6.57 -16.19 7.20
CA PRO A 93 6.02 -16.00 5.85
C PRO A 93 6.58 -17.05 4.88
N SER A 94 5.69 -17.77 4.18
CA SER A 94 6.04 -18.87 3.28
C SER A 94 5.28 -18.78 1.97
N TYR A 95 5.98 -18.94 0.84
CA TYR A 95 5.47 -18.93 -0.52
C TYR A 95 6.15 -20.05 -1.32
N GLY A 96 5.43 -20.68 -2.21
CA GLY A 96 6.00 -21.55 -3.25
C GLY A 96 6.63 -20.70 -4.37
N ASP A 97 5.86 -19.75 -4.91
CA ASP A 97 6.30 -18.72 -5.85
C ASP A 97 5.68 -17.37 -5.43
N VAL A 98 6.46 -16.57 -4.73
CA VAL A 98 5.97 -15.30 -4.19
C VAL A 98 5.50 -14.32 -5.27
N VAL A 99 6.10 -14.33 -6.46
CA VAL A 99 5.72 -13.42 -7.55
C VAL A 99 4.36 -13.82 -8.11
N ALA A 100 4.18 -15.09 -8.43
CA ALA A 100 2.91 -15.61 -8.93
C ALA A 100 1.80 -15.50 -7.88
N GLU A 101 2.04 -15.92 -6.64
CA GLU A 101 1.03 -15.91 -5.57
C GLU A 101 0.56 -14.49 -5.23
N VAL A 102 1.46 -13.52 -5.16
CA VAL A 102 1.11 -12.12 -4.90
C VAL A 102 0.33 -11.53 -6.08
N ARG A 103 0.78 -11.75 -7.30
CA ARG A 103 0.06 -11.29 -8.51
C ARG A 103 -1.35 -11.87 -8.56
N ASP A 104 -1.47 -13.19 -8.46
CA ASP A 104 -2.74 -13.89 -8.62
C ASP A 104 -3.71 -13.57 -7.48
N GLY A 105 -3.21 -13.42 -6.25
CA GLY A 105 -3.99 -12.95 -5.11
C GLY A 105 -4.54 -11.54 -5.31
N LEU A 106 -3.72 -10.60 -5.78
CA LEU A 106 -4.15 -9.24 -6.09
C LEU A 106 -5.16 -9.20 -7.24
N LEU A 107 -4.97 -10.01 -8.30
CA LEU A 107 -5.92 -10.10 -9.40
C LEU A 107 -7.26 -10.68 -8.96
N ALA A 108 -7.27 -11.69 -8.09
CA ALA A 108 -8.51 -12.23 -7.51
C ALA A 108 -9.26 -11.15 -6.70
N ARG A 109 -8.54 -10.33 -5.92
CA ARG A 109 -9.14 -9.21 -5.18
C ARG A 109 -9.64 -8.10 -6.12
N ALA A 110 -8.89 -7.77 -7.16
CA ALA A 110 -9.33 -6.82 -8.18
C ALA A 110 -10.60 -7.31 -8.90
N GLN A 111 -10.70 -8.62 -9.18
CA GLN A 111 -11.91 -9.20 -9.76
C GLN A 111 -13.11 -9.06 -8.82
N ALA A 112 -12.95 -9.37 -7.53
CA ALA A 112 -14.02 -9.17 -6.53
C ALA A 112 -14.47 -7.71 -6.45
N CYS A 113 -13.54 -6.74 -6.53
CA CYS A 113 -13.86 -5.31 -6.58
C CYS A 113 -14.68 -4.95 -7.83
N ARG A 114 -14.34 -5.51 -8.98
CA ARG A 114 -15.09 -5.29 -10.23
C ARG A 114 -16.51 -5.86 -10.16
N GLU A 115 -16.66 -7.05 -9.56
CA GLU A 115 -17.95 -7.69 -9.35
C GLU A 115 -18.83 -6.89 -8.38
N ALA A 116 -18.23 -6.19 -7.42
CA ALA A 116 -18.90 -5.25 -6.53
C ALA A 116 -19.20 -3.89 -7.17
N GLY A 117 -18.80 -3.65 -8.44
CA GLY A 117 -19.12 -2.43 -9.20
C GLY A 117 -18.00 -1.39 -9.25
N ILE A 118 -16.81 -1.65 -8.67
CA ILE A 118 -15.66 -0.73 -8.78
C ILE A 118 -15.05 -0.86 -10.18
N ALA A 119 -14.90 0.26 -10.89
CA ALA A 119 -14.37 0.24 -12.23
C ALA A 119 -12.89 -0.17 -12.27
N ALA A 120 -12.47 -0.97 -13.25
CA ALA A 120 -11.10 -1.49 -13.35
C ALA A 120 -10.03 -0.37 -13.32
N LYS A 121 -10.32 0.78 -13.91
CA LYS A 121 -9.44 1.97 -13.94
C LYS A 121 -9.23 2.60 -12.56
N ASP A 122 -10.12 2.33 -11.60
CA ASP A 122 -10.10 2.88 -10.26
C ASP A 122 -9.49 1.90 -9.24
N ILE A 123 -8.87 0.80 -9.72
CA ILE A 123 -8.22 -0.23 -8.92
C ILE A 123 -6.71 -0.19 -9.18
N ALA A 124 -5.92 0.13 -8.17
CA ALA A 124 -4.46 0.02 -8.18
C ALA A 124 -4.00 -1.15 -7.30
N LEU A 125 -2.85 -1.75 -7.63
CA LEU A 125 -2.28 -2.91 -6.94
C LEU A 125 -0.98 -2.52 -6.22
N ASP A 126 -0.81 -2.98 -4.97
CA ASP A 126 0.44 -2.85 -4.19
C ASP A 126 0.93 -4.25 -3.80
N PRO A 127 2.15 -4.67 -4.21
CA PRO A 127 2.70 -5.98 -3.85
C PRO A 127 2.96 -6.16 -2.35
N GLY A 128 2.87 -5.11 -1.56
CA GLY A 128 3.02 -5.18 -0.11
C GLY A 128 4.42 -5.58 0.34
N ILE A 129 5.46 -4.91 -0.18
CA ILE A 129 6.85 -5.12 0.23
C ILE A 129 6.97 -4.96 1.76
N GLY A 130 7.51 -5.97 2.44
CA GLY A 130 7.68 -5.97 3.89
C GLY A 130 6.45 -6.42 4.70
N PHE A 131 5.35 -6.83 4.04
CA PHE A 131 4.14 -7.34 4.69
C PHE A 131 4.02 -8.85 4.48
N GLY A 132 4.29 -9.64 5.52
CA GLY A 132 4.30 -11.10 5.46
C GLY A 132 5.30 -11.64 4.44
N LYS A 133 6.54 -11.12 4.42
CA LYS A 133 7.55 -11.46 3.42
C LYS A 133 8.97 -11.42 4.01
N THR A 134 9.78 -12.43 3.69
CA THR A 134 11.23 -12.43 3.98
C THR A 134 11.96 -11.41 3.10
N VAL A 135 13.26 -11.17 3.36
CA VAL A 135 14.09 -10.35 2.48
C VAL A 135 14.14 -10.94 1.06
N ALA A 136 14.33 -12.27 0.95
CA ALA A 136 14.36 -12.95 -0.34
C ALA A 136 13.05 -12.77 -1.11
N HIS A 137 11.89 -12.90 -0.45
CA HIS A 137 10.58 -12.66 -1.07
C HIS A 137 10.43 -11.23 -1.56
N ASN A 138 10.88 -10.23 -0.77
CA ASN A 138 10.82 -8.83 -1.17
C ASN A 138 11.71 -8.56 -2.39
N LEU A 139 12.92 -9.12 -2.43
CA LEU A 139 13.83 -8.96 -3.57
C LEU A 139 13.30 -9.62 -4.83
N ALA A 140 12.71 -10.82 -4.72
CA ALA A 140 12.07 -11.49 -5.85
C ALA A 140 10.93 -10.66 -6.44
N LEU A 141 10.06 -10.09 -5.60
CA LEU A 141 9.00 -9.19 -6.04
C LEU A 141 9.53 -7.92 -6.70
N LEU A 142 10.57 -7.29 -6.12
CA LEU A 142 11.18 -6.08 -6.67
C LEU A 142 11.89 -6.34 -8.01
N ALA A 143 12.41 -7.55 -8.21
CA ALA A 143 13.04 -7.96 -9.47
C ALA A 143 12.01 -8.25 -10.58
N HIS A 144 10.74 -8.47 -10.24
CA HIS A 144 9.68 -8.90 -11.17
C HIS A 144 8.40 -8.05 -11.04
N LEU A 145 8.53 -6.73 -10.82
CA LEU A 145 7.38 -5.81 -10.77
C LEU A 145 6.68 -5.69 -12.15
N ASP A 146 7.39 -5.99 -13.22
CA ASP A 146 6.85 -6.09 -14.57
C ASP A 146 5.71 -7.10 -14.67
N SER A 147 5.71 -8.16 -13.87
CA SER A 147 4.61 -9.13 -13.79
C SER A 147 3.29 -8.52 -13.29
N LEU A 148 3.37 -7.47 -12.45
CA LEU A 148 2.21 -6.72 -11.97
C LEU A 148 1.82 -5.60 -12.93
N THR A 149 2.79 -4.83 -13.44
CA THR A 149 2.50 -3.73 -14.36
C THR A 149 1.93 -4.22 -15.70
N ALA A 150 2.31 -5.44 -16.15
CA ALA A 150 1.73 -6.10 -17.32
C ALA A 150 0.25 -6.48 -17.17
N THR A 151 -0.32 -6.46 -15.94
CA THR A 151 -1.74 -6.76 -15.71
C THR A 151 -2.68 -5.65 -16.23
N GLY A 152 -2.15 -4.47 -16.54
CA GLY A 152 -2.90 -3.29 -16.95
C GLY A 152 -3.47 -2.46 -15.79
N HIS A 153 -3.33 -2.90 -14.55
CA HIS A 153 -3.65 -2.09 -13.38
C HIS A 153 -2.49 -1.15 -13.02
N PRO A 154 -2.74 0.08 -12.55
CA PRO A 154 -1.71 0.89 -11.91
C PRO A 154 -1.08 0.16 -10.73
N VAL A 155 0.25 0.24 -10.61
CA VAL A 155 0.98 -0.36 -9.48
C VAL A 155 1.47 0.75 -8.56
N VAL A 156 1.14 0.63 -7.28
CA VAL A 156 1.64 1.48 -6.20
C VAL A 156 2.77 0.76 -5.47
N LEU A 157 3.88 1.42 -5.24
CA LEU A 157 5.02 0.83 -4.55
C LEU A 157 5.39 1.62 -3.29
N GLY A 158 5.28 0.97 -2.14
CA GLY A 158 5.67 1.51 -0.84
C GLY A 158 6.94 0.85 -0.32
N VAL A 159 8.12 1.35 -0.70
CA VAL A 159 9.43 0.77 -0.30
C VAL A 159 10.24 1.66 0.64
N SER A 160 9.79 2.92 0.82
CA SER A 160 10.53 3.94 1.52
C SER A 160 10.86 3.57 2.96
N ARG A 161 12.14 3.64 3.31
CA ARG A 161 12.71 3.40 4.63
C ARG A 161 12.48 1.99 5.21
N LYS A 162 12.05 1.02 4.38
CA LYS A 162 11.75 -0.34 4.84
C LYS A 162 12.98 -1.11 5.28
N SER A 163 12.77 -2.08 6.19
CA SER A 163 13.84 -2.81 6.87
C SER A 163 14.68 -3.70 5.95
N TYR A 164 14.14 -4.15 4.80
CA TYR A 164 14.91 -4.95 3.85
C TYR A 164 16.16 -4.20 3.37
N ILE A 165 16.12 -2.86 3.23
CA ILE A 165 17.26 -2.03 2.83
C ILE A 165 18.39 -2.17 3.84
N ALA A 166 18.08 -2.05 5.13
CA ALA A 166 19.08 -2.22 6.19
C ALA A 166 19.65 -3.65 6.26
N ARG A 167 18.82 -4.66 5.93
CA ARG A 167 19.25 -6.06 5.94
C ARG A 167 20.13 -6.45 4.74
N ILE A 168 20.11 -5.66 3.67
CA ILE A 168 20.97 -5.88 2.49
C ILE A 168 22.34 -5.24 2.66
N ASP A 169 22.39 -4.01 3.17
CA ASP A 169 23.61 -3.22 3.31
C ASP A 169 24.15 -3.29 4.76
N ARG A 170 23.60 -2.47 5.62
CA ARG A 170 23.99 -2.34 7.02
C ARG A 170 22.78 -1.94 7.87
N ASP A 171 22.77 -2.34 9.12
CA ASP A 171 21.66 -1.99 10.02
C ASP A 171 21.75 -0.52 10.43
N VAL A 172 20.95 0.29 9.77
CA VAL A 172 20.83 1.73 9.99
C VAL A 172 19.39 2.11 10.32
N PRO A 173 19.18 3.21 11.08
CA PRO A 173 17.85 3.70 11.39
C PRO A 173 17.09 4.09 10.11
N PRO A 174 15.74 4.12 10.14
CA PRO A 174 14.92 4.38 8.94
C PRO A 174 15.28 5.66 8.18
N GLY A 175 15.67 6.73 8.88
CA GLY A 175 16.07 8.00 8.26
C GLY A 175 17.32 7.94 7.40
N GLU A 176 18.19 6.95 7.63
CA GLU A 176 19.42 6.76 6.86
C GLU A 176 19.25 5.83 5.64
N ARG A 177 18.02 5.36 5.36
CA ARG A 177 17.69 4.45 4.25
C ARG A 177 17.21 5.16 2.99
N VAL A 178 17.37 6.49 2.91
CA VAL A 178 16.84 7.32 1.80
C VAL A 178 17.45 6.90 0.47
N ALA A 179 18.76 6.76 0.40
CA ALA A 179 19.46 6.35 -0.83
C ALA A 179 18.96 5.01 -1.38
N GLY A 180 18.81 4.00 -0.51
CA GLY A 180 18.24 2.69 -0.89
C GLY A 180 16.77 2.79 -1.31
N SER A 181 16.00 3.67 -0.67
CA SER A 181 14.60 3.92 -1.03
C SER A 181 14.48 4.51 -2.44
N VAL A 182 15.31 5.51 -2.75
CA VAL A 182 15.37 6.16 -4.07
C VAL A 182 15.85 5.17 -5.14
N ALA A 183 16.93 4.44 -4.87
CA ALA A 183 17.46 3.45 -5.83
C ALA A 183 16.41 2.39 -6.18
N THR A 184 15.64 1.90 -5.19
CA THR A 184 14.56 0.94 -5.44
C THR A 184 13.43 1.57 -6.26
N ALA A 185 13.09 2.84 -6.02
CA ALA A 185 12.05 3.52 -6.79
C ALA A 185 12.47 3.70 -8.27
N LEU A 186 13.73 4.04 -8.56
CA LEU A 186 14.24 4.14 -9.92
C LEU A 186 14.23 2.78 -10.64
N ALA A 187 14.71 1.72 -9.99
CA ALA A 187 14.65 0.36 -10.54
C ALA A 187 13.20 -0.11 -10.81
N ALA A 188 12.26 0.29 -9.99
CA ALA A 188 10.84 -0.01 -10.19
C ALA A 188 10.21 0.84 -11.33
N TRP A 189 10.69 2.06 -11.51
CA TRP A 189 10.28 2.91 -12.65
C TRP A 189 10.59 2.24 -13.99
N ASP A 190 11.75 1.62 -14.14
CA ASP A 190 12.13 0.87 -15.36
C ASP A 190 11.19 -0.30 -15.65
N GLN A 191 10.58 -0.87 -14.60
CA GLN A 191 9.61 -1.95 -14.71
C GLN A 191 8.15 -1.45 -14.85
N GLY A 192 7.94 -0.15 -15.12
CA GLY A 192 6.62 0.41 -15.39
C GLY A 192 5.84 0.94 -14.17
N VAL A 193 6.40 0.90 -12.97
CA VAL A 193 5.76 1.50 -11.79
C VAL A 193 5.76 3.03 -11.91
N ARG A 194 4.63 3.67 -11.60
CA ARG A 194 4.46 5.13 -11.71
C ARG A 194 3.91 5.79 -10.44
N LEU A 195 3.47 5.02 -9.46
CA LEU A 195 2.94 5.52 -8.20
C LEU A 195 3.81 5.04 -7.05
N PHE A 196 4.40 5.98 -6.31
CA PHE A 196 5.30 5.70 -5.20
C PHE A 196 4.79 6.33 -3.92
N ARG A 197 4.68 5.53 -2.85
CA ARG A 197 4.35 6.00 -1.51
C ARG A 197 5.64 6.11 -0.69
N VAL A 198 6.07 7.34 -0.45
CA VAL A 198 7.39 7.65 0.12
C VAL A 198 7.31 8.63 1.29
N HIS A 199 8.32 8.59 2.19
CA HIS A 199 8.50 9.57 3.25
C HIS A 199 9.28 10.80 2.72
N ASP A 200 10.29 10.55 1.89
CA ASP A 200 11.27 11.54 1.42
C ASP A 200 10.88 11.99 0.00
N VAL A 201 9.79 12.80 -0.06
CA VAL A 201 9.17 13.20 -1.34
C VAL A 201 10.12 14.03 -2.20
N ALA A 202 10.86 14.96 -1.59
CA ALA A 202 11.75 15.86 -2.32
C ALA A 202 12.86 15.09 -3.04
N GLU A 203 13.48 14.14 -2.36
CA GLU A 203 14.57 13.30 -2.86
C GLU A 203 14.10 12.38 -3.99
N HIS A 204 12.95 11.74 -3.82
CA HIS A 204 12.37 10.89 -4.87
C HIS A 204 11.96 11.70 -6.09
N ARG A 205 11.31 12.88 -5.89
CA ARG A 205 10.93 13.77 -6.98
C ARG A 205 12.15 14.24 -7.76
N GLN A 206 13.22 14.65 -7.06
CA GLN A 206 14.47 15.09 -7.69
C GLN A 206 15.09 13.95 -8.52
N ALA A 207 15.19 12.76 -7.93
CA ALA A 207 15.78 11.59 -8.60
C ALA A 207 14.98 11.21 -9.86
N LEU A 208 13.66 11.12 -9.77
CA LEU A 208 12.79 10.80 -10.92
C LEU A 208 12.76 11.89 -11.99
N ALA A 209 13.10 13.13 -11.65
CA ALA A 209 13.15 14.23 -12.63
C ALA A 209 14.43 14.23 -13.48
N VAL A 210 15.52 13.61 -13.00
CA VAL A 210 16.79 13.51 -13.71
C VAL A 210 17.02 12.15 -14.35
N TYR A 211 16.23 11.15 -13.98
CA TYR A 211 16.23 9.80 -14.52
C TYR A 211 15.41 9.71 -15.81
#